data_adaf8765bb88db708cdd12df1b95de2c
#
_entry.id   adaf8765bb88db708cdd12df1b95de2c
#
_cell.length_a   1.000
_cell.length_b   1.000
_cell.length_c   1.000
_cell.angle_alpha   90.00
_cell.angle_beta   90.00
_cell.angle_gamma   90.00
#
_symmetry.space_group_name_H-M   'P 1'
#
loop_
_entity.id
_entity.type
_entity.pdbx_description
1 polymer ?
#
loop_
_entity_poly.entity_id
_entity_poly.type
_entity_poly.pdbx_seq_one_letter_code
_entity_poly.pdbx_strand_id
1 'polypeptide(L)'
;MCSSDLHDILAIKGIEELAAYLVNEIQEVYRLQGVLINDKHIEVIVRQMLQKVEITDQGETDMISGEQVDKIEFDQLNVKAKEEGKKPATGTPVLLGITKASLQTRSFFSAASFQETTRVLTEAAVNGKVDPLEGLKENVIVGRLIPAGTGASMAKIREVAVKRDKLILDEREKQAAIVPAAPEVEPLALPPAE
;
A
#
# COMPACT_ATOMS: atom_id res chain seq x y z
N MET A 1 -0.16 -32.58 -8.03
CA MET A 1 -0.56 -31.92 -6.79
C MET A 1 -1.83 -31.14 -7.04
N CYS A 2 -2.90 -31.40 -6.31
CA CYS A 2 -4.16 -30.73 -6.51
C CYS A 2 -4.17 -29.40 -5.72
N SER A 3 -4.76 -28.35 -6.26
CA SER A 3 -4.91 -27.06 -5.56
C SER A 3 -5.67 -27.21 -4.23
N SER A 4 -6.57 -28.20 -4.14
CA SER A 4 -7.28 -28.55 -2.91
C SER A 4 -6.35 -28.95 -1.77
N ASP A 5 -5.28 -29.71 -2.05
CA ASP A 5 -4.35 -30.19 -1.04
C ASP A 5 -3.63 -29.03 -0.29
N LEU A 6 -3.31 -27.94 -0.99
CA LEU A 6 -2.68 -26.75 -0.40
C LEU A 6 -3.64 -25.98 0.51
N HIS A 7 -4.91 -25.87 0.13
CA HIS A 7 -5.92 -25.22 0.97
C HIS A 7 -6.21 -26.03 2.23
N ASP A 8 -6.20 -27.35 2.13
CA ASP A 8 -6.38 -28.24 3.28
C ASP A 8 -5.19 -28.16 4.25
N ILE A 9 -3.97 -28.08 3.71
CA ILE A 9 -2.76 -27.84 4.53
C ILE A 9 -2.86 -26.50 5.26
N LEU A 10 -3.30 -25.42 4.57
CA LEU A 10 -3.49 -24.13 5.19
C LEU A 10 -4.50 -24.15 6.32
N ALA A 11 -5.64 -24.83 6.11
CA ALA A 11 -6.71 -24.90 7.09
C ALA A 11 -6.34 -25.75 8.32
N ILE A 12 -5.58 -26.84 8.14
CA ILE A 12 -5.26 -27.80 9.21
C ILE A 12 -3.95 -27.45 9.92
N LYS A 13 -2.89 -27.13 9.15
CA LYS A 13 -1.53 -26.95 9.68
C LYS A 13 -1.11 -25.49 9.83
N GLY A 14 -1.79 -24.57 9.15
CA GLY A 14 -1.49 -23.14 9.21
C GLY A 14 -0.49 -22.67 8.17
N ILE A 15 -0.14 -21.36 8.27
CA ILE A 15 0.66 -20.63 7.28
C ILE A 15 2.10 -21.12 7.24
N GLU A 16 2.74 -21.36 8.40
CA GLU A 16 4.16 -21.71 8.49
C GLU A 16 4.46 -23.05 7.84
N GLU A 17 3.66 -24.06 8.14
CA GLU A 17 3.80 -25.39 7.57
C GLU A 17 3.53 -25.40 6.05
N LEU A 18 2.53 -24.64 5.61
CA LEU A 18 2.24 -24.48 4.18
C LEU A 18 3.41 -23.82 3.45
N ALA A 19 3.98 -22.76 4.02
CA ALA A 19 5.11 -22.06 3.42
C ALA A 19 6.34 -22.97 3.32
N ALA A 20 6.67 -23.68 4.40
CA ALA A 20 7.77 -24.64 4.41
C ALA A 20 7.57 -25.75 3.38
N TYR A 21 6.36 -26.29 3.29
CA TYR A 21 6.00 -27.30 2.32
C TYR A 21 6.19 -26.81 0.87
N LEU A 22 5.65 -25.64 0.53
CA LEU A 22 5.78 -25.06 -0.82
C LEU A 22 7.23 -24.80 -1.19
N VAL A 23 8.03 -24.23 -0.27
CA VAL A 23 9.45 -23.97 -0.52
C VAL A 23 10.20 -25.27 -0.78
N ASN A 24 9.99 -26.31 0.04
CA ASN A 24 10.65 -27.60 -0.12
C ASN A 24 10.31 -28.28 -1.44
N GLU A 25 9.03 -28.34 -1.81
CA GLU A 25 8.58 -28.94 -3.06
C GLU A 25 9.16 -28.23 -4.31
N ILE A 26 9.17 -26.90 -4.31
CA ILE A 26 9.74 -26.12 -5.41
C ILE A 26 11.26 -26.32 -5.47
N GLN A 27 11.94 -26.29 -4.32
CA GLN A 27 13.39 -26.51 -4.24
C GLN A 27 13.77 -27.91 -4.70
N GLU A 28 12.99 -28.93 -4.39
CA GLU A 28 13.23 -30.29 -4.84
C GLU A 28 13.27 -30.38 -6.37
N VAL A 29 12.30 -29.74 -7.05
CA VAL A 29 12.29 -29.68 -8.52
C VAL A 29 13.55 -29.01 -9.08
N TYR A 30 13.99 -27.89 -8.50
CA TYR A 30 15.22 -27.20 -8.93
C TYR A 30 16.46 -28.03 -8.67
N ARG A 31 16.56 -28.68 -7.49
CA ARG A 31 17.69 -29.58 -7.15
C ARG A 31 17.81 -30.77 -8.09
N LEU A 32 16.69 -31.37 -8.49
CA LEU A 32 16.66 -32.44 -9.47
C LEU A 32 17.21 -32.02 -10.83
N GLN A 33 17.08 -30.75 -11.19
CA GLN A 33 17.63 -30.16 -12.42
C GLN A 33 19.07 -29.62 -12.24
N GLY A 34 19.68 -29.80 -11.05
CA GLY A 34 21.02 -29.30 -10.77
C GLY A 34 21.14 -27.80 -10.57
N VAL A 35 20.01 -27.11 -10.38
CA VAL A 35 19.97 -25.65 -10.17
C VAL A 35 19.93 -25.34 -8.68
N LEU A 36 20.88 -24.54 -8.20
CA LEU A 36 20.93 -24.08 -6.79
C LEU A 36 20.34 -22.68 -6.71
N ILE A 37 19.21 -22.56 -6.02
CA ILE A 37 18.52 -21.28 -5.77
C ILE A 37 18.39 -21.11 -4.26
N ASN A 38 18.56 -19.88 -3.75
CA ASN A 38 18.33 -19.57 -2.36
C ASN A 38 16.82 -19.54 -2.06
N ASP A 39 16.43 -20.14 -0.94
CA ASP A 39 15.03 -20.25 -0.50
C ASP A 39 14.31 -18.90 -0.44
N LYS A 40 15.04 -17.82 -0.13
CA LYS A 40 14.49 -16.45 -0.04
C LYS A 40 13.75 -16.00 -1.30
N HIS A 41 14.18 -16.44 -2.48
CA HIS A 41 13.53 -16.08 -3.74
C HIS A 41 12.12 -16.69 -3.86
N ILE A 42 11.94 -17.89 -3.30
CA ILE A 42 10.66 -18.60 -3.28
C ILE A 42 9.80 -18.07 -2.14
N GLU A 43 10.39 -17.88 -0.95
CA GLU A 43 9.69 -17.36 0.23
C GLU A 43 9.05 -15.99 -0.01
N VAL A 44 9.70 -15.10 -0.76
CA VAL A 44 9.12 -13.79 -1.13
C VAL A 44 7.85 -13.96 -1.95
N ILE A 45 7.81 -14.92 -2.89
CA ILE A 45 6.64 -15.20 -3.72
C ILE A 45 5.53 -15.80 -2.86
N VAL A 46 5.84 -16.79 -2.03
CA VAL A 46 4.88 -17.45 -1.12
C VAL A 46 4.27 -16.43 -0.16
N ARG A 47 5.08 -15.50 0.38
CA ARG A 47 4.59 -14.42 1.23
C ARG A 47 3.54 -13.56 0.52
N GLN A 48 3.74 -13.24 -0.76
CA GLN A 48 2.76 -12.49 -1.55
C GLN A 48 1.47 -13.28 -1.81
N MET A 49 1.58 -14.59 -1.98
CA MET A 49 0.41 -15.47 -2.13
C MET A 49 -0.45 -15.56 -0.86
N LEU A 50 0.15 -15.34 0.32
CA LEU A 50 -0.48 -15.42 1.64
C LEU A 50 -0.76 -14.03 2.25
N GLN A 51 -0.71 -12.97 1.46
CA GLN A 51 -0.87 -11.60 1.94
C GLN A 51 -2.32 -11.25 2.31
N LYS A 52 -3.30 -11.94 1.75
CA LYS A 52 -4.72 -11.63 1.93
C LYS A 52 -5.36 -12.45 3.05
N VAL A 53 -6.28 -11.78 3.75
CA VAL A 53 -7.14 -12.36 4.79
C VAL A 53 -8.59 -12.14 4.37
N GLU A 54 -9.41 -13.18 4.46
CA GLU A 54 -10.85 -13.10 4.27
C GLU A 54 -11.54 -12.87 5.61
N ILE A 55 -12.38 -11.84 5.67
CA ILE A 55 -13.07 -11.46 6.89
C ILE A 55 -14.23 -12.44 7.15
N THR A 56 -14.16 -13.16 8.26
CA THR A 56 -15.19 -14.09 8.68
C THR A 56 -16.28 -13.39 9.51
N ASP A 57 -15.87 -12.57 10.49
CA ASP A 57 -16.75 -11.76 11.32
C ASP A 57 -16.22 -10.34 11.37
N GLN A 58 -17.04 -9.37 11.02
CA GLN A 58 -16.67 -7.95 10.98
C GLN A 58 -16.52 -7.32 12.38
N GLY A 59 -17.08 -7.95 13.43
CA GLY A 59 -17.13 -7.33 14.76
C GLY A 59 -17.85 -5.98 14.73
N GLU A 60 -17.21 -4.97 15.33
CA GLU A 60 -17.68 -3.56 15.34
C GLU A 60 -16.82 -2.66 14.45
N THR A 61 -16.16 -3.24 13.44
CA THR A 61 -15.33 -2.52 12.47
C THR A 61 -16.12 -2.22 11.19
N ASP A 62 -15.66 -1.27 10.39
CA ASP A 62 -16.28 -0.88 9.10
C ASP A 62 -15.97 -1.87 7.96
N MET A 63 -15.43 -3.05 8.27
CA MET A 63 -15.13 -4.09 7.29
C MET A 63 -16.37 -4.86 6.87
N ILE A 64 -16.32 -5.46 5.67
CA ILE A 64 -17.42 -6.25 5.13
C ILE A 64 -17.08 -7.74 5.27
N SER A 65 -17.99 -8.53 5.82
CA SER A 65 -17.84 -9.99 5.91
C SER A 65 -17.72 -10.61 4.51
N GLY A 66 -16.75 -11.52 4.32
CA GLY A 66 -16.45 -12.15 3.03
C GLY A 66 -15.52 -11.33 2.11
N GLU A 67 -15.09 -10.14 2.50
CA GLU A 67 -14.12 -9.34 1.75
C GLU A 67 -12.69 -9.84 2.00
N GLN A 68 -11.85 -9.77 0.95
CA GLN A 68 -10.43 -10.10 1.01
C GLN A 68 -9.59 -8.83 1.16
N VAL A 69 -9.05 -8.61 2.34
CA VAL A 69 -8.27 -7.42 2.71
C VAL A 69 -6.79 -7.77 2.90
N ASP A 70 -5.89 -6.81 2.73
CA ASP A 70 -4.48 -7.00 3.04
C ASP A 70 -4.28 -7.21 4.55
N LYS A 71 -3.45 -8.19 4.92
CA LYS A 71 -3.15 -8.51 6.31
C LYS A 71 -2.68 -7.28 7.11
N ILE A 72 -1.86 -6.43 6.50
CA ILE A 72 -1.36 -5.22 7.15
C ILE A 72 -2.51 -4.25 7.47
N GLU A 73 -3.45 -4.06 6.54
CA GLU A 73 -4.60 -3.20 6.73
C GLU A 73 -5.56 -3.77 7.78
N PHE A 74 -5.81 -5.08 7.72
CA PHE A 74 -6.59 -5.81 8.72
C PHE A 74 -6.03 -5.64 10.13
N ASP A 75 -4.70 -5.82 10.29
CA ASP A 75 -4.04 -5.66 11.59
C ASP A 75 -4.12 -4.20 12.09
N GLN A 76 -3.94 -3.20 11.22
CA GLN A 76 -4.04 -1.79 11.57
C GLN A 76 -5.46 -1.41 12.03
N LEU A 77 -6.49 -1.88 11.33
CA LEU A 77 -7.88 -1.62 11.70
C LEU A 77 -8.25 -2.31 13.02
N ASN A 78 -7.77 -3.53 13.24
CA ASN A 78 -7.97 -4.22 14.50
C ASN A 78 -7.25 -3.56 15.69
N VAL A 79 -6.06 -2.97 15.47
CA VAL A 79 -5.37 -2.19 16.52
C VAL A 79 -6.20 -0.97 16.87
N LYS A 80 -6.69 -0.20 15.90
CA LYS A 80 -7.57 0.96 16.13
C LYS A 80 -8.86 0.59 16.86
N ALA A 81 -9.51 -0.51 16.43
CA ALA A 81 -10.72 -0.99 17.09
C ALA A 81 -10.48 -1.35 18.57
N LYS A 82 -9.34 -1.97 18.88
CA LYS A 82 -8.94 -2.26 20.27
C LYS A 82 -8.64 -1.01 21.09
N GLU A 83 -8.01 0.01 20.51
CA GLU A 83 -7.75 1.30 21.17
C GLU A 83 -9.06 2.03 21.46
N GLU A 84 -10.06 1.91 20.60
CA GLU A 84 -11.41 2.46 20.80
C GLU A 84 -12.30 1.60 21.73
N GLY A 85 -11.80 0.44 22.19
CA GLY A 85 -12.56 -0.50 23.04
C GLY A 85 -13.66 -1.27 22.32
N LYS A 86 -13.62 -1.33 20.98
CA LYS A 86 -14.55 -2.06 20.12
C LYS A 86 -14.11 -3.51 19.91
N LYS A 87 -15.07 -4.37 19.57
CA LYS A 87 -14.78 -5.77 19.23
C LYS A 87 -14.00 -5.84 17.88
N PRO A 88 -12.77 -6.41 17.85
CA PRO A 88 -12.01 -6.54 16.63
C PRO A 88 -12.65 -7.53 15.65
N ALA A 89 -12.37 -7.35 14.36
CA ALA A 89 -12.77 -8.29 13.32
C ALA A 89 -11.94 -9.58 13.39
N THR A 90 -12.54 -10.69 12.98
CA THR A 90 -11.85 -11.98 12.82
C THR A 90 -11.80 -12.36 11.35
N GLY A 91 -10.69 -12.98 10.94
CA GLY A 91 -10.49 -13.39 9.55
C GLY A 91 -9.61 -14.62 9.43
N THR A 92 -9.74 -15.31 8.33
CA THR A 92 -8.95 -16.49 7.97
C THR A 92 -7.96 -16.15 6.85
N PRO A 93 -6.71 -16.64 6.92
CA PRO A 93 -5.75 -16.42 5.85
C PRO A 93 -6.18 -17.15 4.59
N VAL A 94 -5.99 -16.52 3.43
CA VAL A 94 -6.34 -17.08 2.12
C VAL A 94 -5.08 -17.28 1.29
N LEU A 95 -4.97 -18.45 0.66
CA LEU A 95 -3.93 -18.72 -0.32
C LEU A 95 -4.41 -18.31 -1.70
N LEU A 96 -3.75 -17.33 -2.30
CA LEU A 96 -4.01 -16.90 -3.67
C LEU A 96 -3.01 -17.55 -4.65
N GLY A 97 -3.47 -17.92 -5.84
CA GLY A 97 -2.58 -18.29 -6.92
C GLY A 97 -1.71 -17.10 -7.35
N ILE A 98 -0.53 -17.36 -7.91
CA ILE A 98 0.47 -16.34 -8.31
C ILE A 98 -0.14 -15.24 -9.18
N THR A 99 -0.93 -15.61 -10.19
CA THR A 99 -1.58 -14.65 -11.10
C THR A 99 -2.55 -13.75 -10.36
N LYS A 100 -3.41 -14.33 -9.51
CA LYS A 100 -4.40 -13.57 -8.73
C LYS A 100 -3.72 -12.66 -7.71
N ALA A 101 -2.69 -13.14 -7.03
CA ALA A 101 -1.89 -12.34 -6.11
C ALA A 101 -1.22 -11.14 -6.82
N SER A 102 -0.74 -11.33 -8.05
CA SER A 102 -0.11 -10.27 -8.83
C SER A 102 -1.09 -9.21 -9.36
N LEU A 103 -2.35 -9.58 -9.60
CA LEU A 103 -3.41 -8.66 -10.05
C LEU A 103 -4.11 -7.93 -8.90
N GLN A 104 -4.18 -8.54 -7.73
CA GLN A 104 -4.81 -7.97 -6.54
C GLN A 104 -3.82 -7.17 -5.66
N THR A 105 -2.84 -6.54 -6.26
CA THR A 105 -1.90 -5.64 -5.55
C THR A 105 -2.52 -4.27 -5.31
N ARG A 106 -2.00 -3.54 -4.31
CA ARG A 106 -2.42 -2.16 -4.00
C ARG A 106 -2.12 -1.19 -5.15
N SER A 107 -1.04 -1.44 -5.91
CA SER A 107 -0.65 -0.64 -7.05
C SER A 107 -1.33 -1.12 -8.34
N PHE A 108 -2.19 -0.29 -8.91
CA PHE A 108 -2.80 -0.59 -10.20
C PHE A 108 -1.79 -0.49 -11.36
N PHE A 109 -0.73 0.32 -11.26
CA PHE A 109 0.36 0.33 -12.25
C PHE A 109 1.10 -1.00 -12.29
N SER A 110 1.39 -1.59 -11.15
CA SER A 110 2.02 -2.90 -11.06
C SER A 110 1.14 -3.99 -11.66
N ALA A 111 -0.14 -4.01 -11.34
CA ALA A 111 -1.11 -4.96 -11.89
C ALA A 111 -1.28 -4.81 -13.40
N ALA A 112 -1.49 -3.59 -13.91
CA ALA A 112 -1.65 -3.30 -15.33
C ALA A 112 -0.46 -3.69 -16.18
N SER A 113 0.75 -3.63 -15.62
CA SER A 113 1.97 -4.02 -16.34
C SER A 113 2.19 -5.52 -16.43
N PHE A 114 1.39 -6.32 -15.73
CA PHE A 114 1.48 -7.79 -15.74
C PHE A 114 0.48 -8.41 -16.72
N GLN A 115 -0.81 -8.22 -16.52
CA GLN A 115 -1.88 -8.74 -17.37
C GLN A 115 -3.11 -7.82 -17.30
N GLU A 116 -4.03 -8.00 -18.25
CA GLU A 116 -5.32 -7.30 -18.28
C GLU A 116 -5.19 -5.75 -18.20
N THR A 117 -4.21 -5.19 -18.87
CA THR A 117 -3.85 -3.77 -18.83
C THR A 117 -5.05 -2.85 -18.99
N THR A 118 -5.87 -3.08 -20.01
CA THR A 118 -7.03 -2.24 -20.32
C THR A 118 -8.08 -2.29 -19.21
N ARG A 119 -8.38 -3.50 -18.71
CA ARG A 119 -9.37 -3.70 -17.64
C ARG A 119 -8.94 -3.01 -16.35
N VAL A 120 -7.70 -3.25 -15.91
CA VAL A 120 -7.15 -2.68 -14.68
C VAL A 120 -7.12 -1.16 -14.74
N LEU A 121 -6.65 -0.58 -15.85
CA LEU A 121 -6.60 0.87 -16.01
C LEU A 121 -8.00 1.51 -16.09
N THR A 122 -8.94 0.87 -16.78
CA THR A 122 -10.32 1.36 -16.84
C THR A 122 -10.98 1.34 -15.46
N GLU A 123 -10.82 0.24 -14.73
CA GLU A 123 -11.35 0.12 -13.36
C GLU A 123 -10.73 1.16 -12.42
N ALA A 124 -9.41 1.37 -12.51
CA ALA A 124 -8.72 2.38 -11.72
C ALA A 124 -9.20 3.80 -12.04
N ALA A 125 -9.44 4.11 -13.34
CA ALA A 125 -9.93 5.40 -13.78
C ALA A 125 -11.39 5.66 -13.32
N VAL A 126 -12.27 4.67 -13.46
CA VAL A 126 -13.69 4.78 -13.04
C VAL A 126 -13.79 4.97 -11.52
N ASN A 127 -13.00 4.24 -10.75
CA ASN A 127 -13.00 4.31 -9.29
C ASN A 127 -12.16 5.47 -8.73
N GLY A 128 -11.46 6.24 -9.57
CA GLY A 128 -10.59 7.32 -9.11
C GLY A 128 -9.46 6.84 -8.20
N LYS A 129 -8.94 5.63 -8.41
CA LYS A 129 -7.88 5.06 -7.56
C LYS A 129 -6.60 5.87 -7.65
N VAL A 130 -5.97 6.12 -6.51
CA VAL A 130 -4.65 6.77 -6.40
C VAL A 130 -3.62 5.73 -6.02
N ASP A 131 -2.51 5.66 -6.78
CA ASP A 131 -1.40 4.76 -6.51
C ASP A 131 -0.37 5.46 -5.61
N PRO A 132 -0.04 4.91 -4.43
CA PRO A 132 0.93 5.52 -3.51
C PRO A 132 2.38 5.41 -3.99
N LEU A 133 2.67 4.63 -5.04
CA LEU A 133 4.01 4.40 -5.59
C LEU A 133 5.03 3.90 -4.56
N GLU A 134 4.62 2.97 -3.71
CA GLU A 134 5.45 2.42 -2.64
C GLU A 134 6.42 1.33 -3.10
N GLY A 135 6.09 0.60 -4.18
CA GLY A 135 6.90 -0.51 -4.68
C GLY A 135 7.98 -0.08 -5.68
N LEU A 136 8.76 -1.06 -6.13
CA LEU A 136 9.83 -0.83 -7.08
C LEU A 136 9.30 -0.64 -8.51
N LYS A 137 8.37 -1.51 -8.91
CA LYS A 137 7.89 -1.63 -10.28
C LYS A 137 7.15 -0.38 -10.76
N GLU A 138 6.24 0.14 -9.97
CA GLU A 138 5.49 1.35 -10.27
C GLU A 138 6.38 2.59 -10.38
N ASN A 139 7.39 2.72 -9.52
CA ASN A 139 8.35 3.82 -9.60
C ASN A 139 9.20 3.75 -10.89
N VAL A 140 9.62 2.55 -11.28
CA VAL A 140 10.35 2.34 -12.55
C VAL A 140 9.48 2.70 -13.74
N ILE A 141 8.20 2.29 -13.76
CA ILE A 141 7.26 2.59 -14.85
C ILE A 141 7.05 4.09 -15.01
N VAL A 142 6.91 4.82 -13.89
CA VAL A 142 6.70 6.27 -13.89
C VAL A 142 8.00 7.05 -14.13
N GLY A 143 9.17 6.38 -14.12
CA GLY A 143 10.49 7.00 -14.30
C GLY A 143 11.01 7.73 -13.05
N ARG A 144 10.53 7.36 -11.86
CA ARG A 144 11.03 7.86 -10.59
C ARG A 144 12.15 6.98 -10.03
N LEU A 145 12.92 7.53 -9.09
CA LEU A 145 13.89 6.75 -8.32
C LEU A 145 13.14 5.70 -7.48
N ILE A 146 13.67 4.49 -7.47
CA ILE A 146 13.13 3.41 -6.62
C ILE A 146 13.26 3.76 -5.14
N PRO A 147 12.32 3.35 -4.28
CA PRO A 147 12.35 3.63 -2.84
C PRO A 147 13.38 2.74 -2.10
N ALA A 148 14.59 2.64 -2.65
CA ALA A 148 15.71 1.89 -2.09
C ALA A 148 17.04 2.61 -2.38
N GLY A 149 18.06 2.44 -1.54
CA GLY A 149 19.36 3.08 -1.71
C GLY A 149 19.26 4.60 -1.72
N THR A 150 19.81 5.23 -2.75
CA THR A 150 19.80 6.70 -2.91
C THR A 150 18.40 7.28 -3.03
N GLY A 151 17.46 6.56 -3.64
CA GLY A 151 16.06 6.99 -3.75
C GLY A 151 15.33 7.05 -2.40
N ALA A 152 15.60 6.12 -1.51
CA ALA A 152 15.05 6.13 -0.14
C ALA A 152 15.61 7.30 0.67
N SER A 153 16.90 7.62 0.51
CA SER A 153 17.53 8.78 1.16
C SER A 153 16.92 10.10 0.67
N MET A 154 16.73 10.23 -0.64
CA MET A 154 16.10 11.41 -1.24
C MET A 154 14.63 11.57 -0.82
N ALA A 155 13.89 10.48 -0.69
CA ALA A 155 12.50 10.52 -0.20
C ALA A 155 12.43 11.04 1.25
N LYS A 156 13.32 10.58 2.14
CA LYS A 156 13.41 11.09 3.52
C LYS A 156 13.78 12.57 3.57
N ILE A 157 14.75 13.00 2.77
CA ILE A 157 15.14 14.42 2.69
C ILE A 157 13.97 15.29 2.23
N ARG A 158 13.23 14.83 1.21
CA ARG A 158 12.05 15.54 0.71
C ARG A 158 10.94 15.63 1.76
N GLU A 159 10.69 14.55 2.51
CA GLU A 159 9.71 14.57 3.59
C GLU A 159 10.06 15.60 4.67
N VAL A 160 11.33 15.64 5.10
CA VAL A 160 11.81 16.63 6.06
C VAL A 160 11.70 18.06 5.51
N ALA A 161 12.05 18.26 4.22
CA ALA A 161 11.90 19.56 3.57
C ALA A 161 10.44 20.02 3.54
N VAL A 162 9.50 19.14 3.14
CA VAL A 162 8.05 19.47 3.11
C VAL A 162 7.53 19.81 4.51
N LYS A 163 7.96 19.10 5.55
CA LYS A 163 7.57 19.41 6.93
C LYS A 163 8.09 20.79 7.35
N ARG A 164 9.35 21.11 7.01
CA ARG A 164 9.94 22.42 7.28
C ARG A 164 9.23 23.54 6.53
N ASP A 165 8.94 23.34 5.25
CA ASP A 165 8.26 24.34 4.43
C ASP A 165 6.85 24.63 4.94
N LYS A 166 6.13 23.63 5.41
CA LYS A 166 4.82 23.80 6.06
C LYS A 166 4.92 24.66 7.32
N LEU A 167 5.89 24.38 8.18
CA LEU A 167 6.10 25.20 9.39
C LEU A 167 6.39 26.66 9.06
N ILE A 168 7.22 26.91 8.04
CA ILE A 168 7.54 28.26 7.59
C ILE A 168 6.30 28.97 7.02
N LEU A 169 5.46 28.25 6.27
CA LEU A 169 4.20 28.81 5.75
C LEU A 169 3.23 29.16 6.88
N ASP A 170 3.04 28.24 7.83
CA ASP A 170 2.19 28.47 9.00
C ASP A 170 2.66 29.66 9.85
N GLU A 171 3.98 29.83 9.99
CA GLU A 171 4.57 30.99 10.68
C GLU A 171 4.33 32.30 9.92
N ARG A 172 4.47 32.27 8.58
CA ARG A 172 4.18 33.45 7.74
C ARG A 172 2.71 33.83 7.76
N GLU A 173 1.80 32.87 7.72
CA GLU A 173 0.37 33.11 7.83
C GLU A 173 -0.01 33.71 9.20
N LYS A 174 0.58 33.21 10.29
CA LYS A 174 0.41 33.79 11.62
C LYS A 174 0.95 35.22 11.72
N GLN A 175 2.10 35.48 11.11
CA GLN A 175 2.67 36.84 11.07
C GLN A 175 1.83 37.78 10.20
N ALA A 176 1.31 37.33 9.07
CA ALA A 176 0.42 38.13 8.23
C ALA A 176 -0.91 38.46 8.91
N ALA A 177 -1.43 37.54 9.74
CA ALA A 177 -2.65 37.76 10.52
C ALA A 177 -2.44 38.78 11.69
N ILE A 178 -1.20 38.98 12.14
CA ILE A 178 -0.86 39.91 13.23
C ILE A 178 -0.60 41.33 12.71
N VAL A 179 -0.27 41.51 11.42
CA VAL A 179 -0.05 42.84 10.85
C VAL A 179 -1.41 43.51 10.63
N PRO A 180 -1.77 44.60 11.37
CA PRO A 180 -3.02 45.30 11.15
C PRO A 180 -3.00 45.92 9.73
N ALA A 181 -4.12 45.83 9.05
CA ALA A 181 -4.29 46.46 7.74
C ALA A 181 -3.79 47.91 7.77
N ALA A 182 -2.90 48.25 6.85
CA ALA A 182 -2.42 49.62 6.69
C ALA A 182 -3.63 50.52 6.51
N PRO A 183 -3.66 51.74 7.15
CA PRO A 183 -4.80 52.64 7.02
C PRO A 183 -4.98 52.98 5.54
N GLU A 184 -6.21 52.88 5.06
CA GLU A 184 -6.60 53.35 3.73
C GLU A 184 -6.15 54.82 3.60
N VAL A 185 -5.23 55.09 2.68
CA VAL A 185 -4.87 56.44 2.33
C VAL A 185 -6.04 57.02 1.54
N GLU A 186 -6.81 57.92 2.13
CA GLU A 186 -7.82 58.68 1.45
C GLU A 186 -7.22 59.36 0.23
N PRO A 187 -7.83 59.29 -0.95
CA PRO A 187 -7.35 59.96 -2.14
C PRO A 187 -7.42 61.49 -1.92
N LEU A 188 -6.24 62.12 -1.91
CA LEU A 188 -6.12 63.57 -1.89
C LEU A 188 -6.98 64.16 -3.03
N ALA A 189 -8.03 64.86 -2.65
CA ALA A 189 -8.83 65.65 -3.60
C ALA A 189 -7.96 66.74 -4.24
N LEU A 190 -7.78 66.68 -5.55
CA LEU A 190 -7.16 67.71 -6.35
C LEU A 190 -8.02 68.98 -6.31
N PRO A 191 -7.46 70.18 -6.10
CA PRO A 191 -8.24 71.42 -6.15
C PRO A 191 -8.71 71.70 -7.60
N PRO A 192 -9.87 72.38 -7.79
CA PRO A 192 -10.37 72.68 -9.10
C PRO A 192 -9.47 73.68 -9.81
N ALA A 193 -9.16 73.41 -11.08
CA ALA A 193 -8.41 74.34 -11.94
C ALA A 193 -9.31 75.53 -12.25
N GLU A 194 -8.80 76.74 -12.01
CA GLU A 194 -9.27 78.00 -12.59
C GLU A 194 -8.86 78.16 -14.05
#